data_ad6996fb2c10d9ae137ad6f4da671190
#
_entry.id   ad6996fb2c10d9ae137ad6f4da671190
#
_cell.length_a   1.000
_cell.length_b   1.000
_cell.length_c   1.000
_cell.angle_alpha   90.00
_cell.angle_beta   90.00
_cell.angle_gamma   90.00
#
_symmetry.space_group_name_H-M   'P 1'
#
loop_
_entity.id
_entity.type
_entity.pdbx_description
1 polymer ?
#
loop_
_entity_poly.entity_id
_entity_poly.type
_entity_poly.pdbx_seq_one_letter_code
_entity_poly.pdbx_strand_id
1 'polypeptide(L)'
;MRLNKEEQAMLSGEFGPAIKWAIEHQLQVGRMFDAEDMVPVSQAHMMADPESLGEAGVAFTEKLAETDIKVRIPMITDPRGIDLNYYEPLGQTENMANLERRFIAACKNMGITMTNTCINYQTIMPPVFGEHVAFGDTGVVIYSNSVCGARSNFEGGPSALAAGLTGRTPRYGLHLDNKRLPTKRFRIMDQPQDLMDWGVLGAAIGRMAGSYWEVPIIEEVEKTPTSDQLKHFGAAMASYGSVPLFHLVGVTPESQNVEDADSIDLEIINVDRDAISDLKKPFTAVGEHVDVVVFAAPQLSIIEMAELADICNGRH
;
A
#
# COMPACT_ATOMS: atom_id res chain seq x y z
N MET A 1 -0.83 -0.74 -26.65
CA MET A 1 0.25 0.00 -25.96
C MET A 1 1.41 0.28 -26.91
N ARG A 2 1.93 1.50 -26.90
CA ARG A 2 3.13 1.91 -27.62
C ARG A 2 4.35 1.51 -26.78
N LEU A 3 5.34 0.90 -27.43
CA LEU A 3 6.61 0.53 -26.77
C LEU A 3 7.76 1.31 -27.38
N ASN A 4 8.64 1.83 -26.55
CA ASN A 4 9.91 2.41 -27.00
C ASN A 4 10.92 1.30 -27.41
N LYS A 5 12.09 1.68 -27.90
CA LYS A 5 13.10 0.73 -28.37
C LYS A 5 13.61 -0.23 -27.30
N GLU A 6 13.81 0.26 -26.08
CA GLU A 6 14.27 -0.56 -24.96
C GLU A 6 13.19 -1.57 -24.55
N GLU A 7 11.92 -1.14 -24.47
CA GLU A 7 10.78 -2.02 -24.17
C GLU A 7 10.56 -3.09 -25.24
N GLN A 8 10.78 -2.76 -26.51
CA GLN A 8 10.78 -3.73 -27.61
C GLN A 8 11.91 -4.75 -27.46
N ALA A 9 13.11 -4.31 -27.06
CA ALA A 9 14.24 -5.19 -26.79
C ALA A 9 14.00 -6.09 -25.57
N MET A 10 13.32 -5.58 -24.52
CA MET A 10 12.85 -6.41 -23.40
C MET A 10 11.89 -7.49 -23.87
N LEU A 11 10.91 -7.12 -24.69
CA LEU A 11 9.90 -8.04 -25.22
C LEU A 11 10.47 -9.07 -26.17
N SER A 12 11.47 -8.72 -26.99
CA SER A 12 12.16 -9.65 -27.86
C SER A 12 13.02 -10.67 -27.10
N GLY A 13 13.33 -10.40 -25.83
CA GLY A 13 14.13 -11.27 -24.95
C GLY A 13 15.64 -10.96 -24.97
N GLU A 14 16.06 -9.83 -25.53
CA GLU A 14 17.48 -9.41 -25.53
C GLU A 14 18.06 -9.25 -24.11
N PHE A 15 17.21 -8.96 -23.11
CA PHE A 15 17.57 -8.85 -21.69
C PHE A 15 17.36 -10.15 -20.89
N GLY A 16 17.09 -11.26 -21.57
CA GLY A 16 16.88 -12.55 -20.93
C GLY A 16 15.42 -12.87 -20.59
N PRO A 17 15.15 -14.11 -20.18
CA PRO A 17 13.79 -14.62 -20.02
C PRO A 17 13.00 -13.95 -18.87
N ALA A 18 13.66 -13.56 -17.80
CA ALA A 18 13.00 -12.91 -16.67
C ALA A 18 12.46 -11.52 -17.01
N ILE A 19 13.26 -10.71 -17.73
CA ILE A 19 12.82 -9.39 -18.21
C ILE A 19 11.72 -9.54 -19.26
N LYS A 20 11.84 -10.53 -20.14
CA LYS A 20 10.79 -10.83 -21.12
C LYS A 20 9.47 -11.17 -20.43
N TRP A 21 9.49 -12.07 -19.45
CA TRP A 21 8.30 -12.36 -18.64
C TRP A 21 7.72 -11.08 -18.02
N ALA A 22 8.57 -10.25 -17.42
CA ALA A 22 8.14 -9.05 -16.73
C ALA A 22 7.42 -8.06 -17.67
N ILE A 23 8.00 -7.78 -18.85
CA ILE A 23 7.36 -6.88 -19.82
C ILE A 23 6.09 -7.49 -20.44
N GLU A 24 6.06 -8.80 -20.68
CA GLU A 24 4.87 -9.50 -21.16
C GLU A 24 3.72 -9.42 -20.15
N HIS A 25 4.00 -9.61 -18.85
CA HIS A 25 3.03 -9.42 -17.77
C HIS A 25 2.50 -7.99 -17.74
N GLN A 26 3.38 -7.00 -17.77
CA GLN A 26 2.98 -5.58 -17.77
C GLN A 26 2.15 -5.21 -19.01
N LEU A 27 2.44 -5.78 -20.16
CA LEU A 27 1.62 -5.58 -21.37
C LEU A 27 0.21 -6.16 -21.22
N GLN A 28 0.05 -7.28 -20.53
CA GLN A 28 -1.27 -7.85 -20.25
C GLN A 28 -2.07 -6.94 -19.31
N VAL A 29 -1.45 -6.47 -18.22
CA VAL A 29 -2.06 -5.51 -17.29
C VAL A 29 -2.41 -4.21 -18.01
N GLY A 30 -1.47 -3.64 -18.77
CA GLY A 30 -1.70 -2.41 -19.49
C GLY A 30 -2.82 -2.49 -20.55
N ARG A 31 -2.98 -3.63 -21.20
CA ARG A 31 -4.11 -3.86 -22.12
C ARG A 31 -5.45 -3.95 -21.40
N MET A 32 -5.45 -4.55 -20.21
CA MET A 32 -6.67 -4.67 -19.40
C MET A 32 -7.20 -3.31 -18.93
N PHE A 33 -6.29 -2.36 -18.72
CA PHE A 33 -6.62 -1.02 -18.24
C PHE A 33 -6.45 0.08 -19.31
N ASP A 34 -6.39 -0.28 -20.57
CA ASP A 34 -6.28 0.65 -21.71
C ASP A 34 -5.09 1.61 -21.63
N ALA A 35 -3.98 1.17 -21.04
CA ALA A 35 -2.76 1.96 -20.99
C ALA A 35 -2.21 2.21 -22.40
N GLU A 36 -1.87 3.46 -22.71
CA GLU A 36 -1.33 3.82 -24.03
C GLU A 36 0.14 3.44 -24.17
N ASP A 37 0.91 3.54 -23.10
CA ASP A 37 2.36 3.31 -23.04
C ASP A 37 2.81 2.94 -21.62
N MET A 38 4.12 2.92 -21.38
CA MET A 38 4.74 2.71 -20.08
C MET A 38 5.24 4.02 -19.49
N VAL A 39 5.32 4.09 -18.17
CA VAL A 39 6.00 5.17 -17.44
C VAL A 39 7.18 4.59 -16.67
N PRO A 40 8.35 5.26 -16.67
CA PRO A 40 9.45 4.89 -15.80
C PRO A 40 9.04 5.06 -14.32
N VAL A 41 9.49 4.14 -13.47
CA VAL A 41 9.31 4.21 -12.02
C VAL A 41 10.67 4.21 -11.33
N SER A 42 10.76 4.99 -10.24
CA SER A 42 12.01 5.19 -9.51
C SER A 42 12.27 4.10 -8.49
N GLN A 43 11.22 3.49 -7.95
CA GLN A 43 11.29 2.47 -6.93
C GLN A 43 10.06 1.55 -6.98
N ALA A 44 10.20 0.34 -6.44
CA ALA A 44 9.13 -0.63 -6.36
C ALA A 44 9.00 -1.22 -4.95
N HIS A 45 7.78 -1.53 -4.56
CA HIS A 45 7.46 -2.21 -3.31
C HIS A 45 6.58 -3.42 -3.61
N MET A 46 7.05 -4.60 -3.29
CA MET A 46 6.31 -5.85 -3.46
C MET A 46 5.74 -6.29 -2.13
N MET A 47 4.43 -6.31 -2.03
CA MET A 47 3.79 -7.08 -0.97
C MET A 47 3.93 -8.56 -1.30
N ALA A 48 4.72 -9.26 -0.53
CA ALA A 48 4.96 -10.67 -0.75
C ALA A 48 5.46 -11.34 0.54
N ASP A 49 4.69 -12.26 1.02
CA ASP A 49 5.01 -13.18 2.10
C ASP A 49 4.59 -14.60 1.69
N PRO A 50 5.23 -15.65 2.23
CA PRO A 50 4.91 -17.03 1.88
C PRO A 50 3.50 -17.47 2.26
N GLU A 51 2.85 -16.81 3.20
CA GLU A 51 1.47 -17.12 3.59
C GLU A 51 0.49 -16.74 2.48
N SER A 52 0.72 -15.58 1.83
CA SER A 52 -0.06 -15.12 0.67
C SER A 52 0.36 -15.83 -0.63
N LEU A 53 1.69 -16.01 -0.84
CA LEU A 53 2.24 -16.59 -2.06
C LEU A 53 2.08 -18.11 -2.15
N GLY A 54 2.15 -18.80 -1.01
CA GLY A 54 2.24 -20.25 -0.93
C GLY A 54 3.47 -20.81 -1.61
N GLU A 55 3.57 -22.14 -1.68
CA GLU A 55 4.69 -22.85 -2.32
C GLU A 55 4.87 -22.46 -3.80
N ALA A 56 3.78 -22.23 -4.52
CA ALA A 56 3.84 -21.90 -5.94
C ALA A 56 4.50 -20.51 -6.19
N GLY A 57 4.18 -19.50 -5.36
CA GLY A 57 4.78 -18.19 -5.48
C GLY A 57 6.24 -18.18 -5.07
N VAL A 58 6.61 -18.92 -4.03
CA VAL A 58 8.01 -19.07 -3.63
C VAL A 58 8.82 -19.76 -4.71
N ALA A 59 8.34 -20.90 -5.24
CA ALA A 59 9.01 -21.63 -6.32
C ALA A 59 9.14 -20.76 -7.60
N PHE A 60 8.16 -19.96 -7.91
CA PHE A 60 8.23 -19.00 -9.02
C PHE A 60 9.33 -17.96 -8.79
N THR A 61 9.43 -17.39 -7.59
CA THR A 61 10.46 -16.42 -7.23
C THR A 61 11.86 -17.04 -7.27
N GLU A 62 12.02 -18.27 -6.75
CA GLU A 62 13.26 -19.06 -6.85
C GLU A 62 13.68 -19.27 -8.31
N LYS A 63 12.74 -19.67 -9.16
CA LYS A 63 13.02 -19.87 -10.59
C LYS A 63 13.49 -18.61 -11.30
N LEU A 64 12.96 -17.45 -10.94
CA LEU A 64 13.47 -16.17 -11.46
C LEU A 64 14.88 -15.89 -10.93
N ALA A 65 15.11 -16.11 -9.64
CA ALA A 65 16.41 -15.89 -9.01
C ALA A 65 17.52 -16.80 -9.58
N GLU A 66 17.19 -18.01 -10.06
CA GLU A 66 18.11 -18.94 -10.73
C GLU A 66 18.66 -18.39 -12.06
N THR A 67 17.98 -17.42 -12.67
CA THR A 67 18.45 -16.76 -13.92
C THR A 67 19.53 -15.70 -13.66
N ASP A 68 20.01 -15.55 -12.43
CA ASP A 68 20.94 -14.51 -11.97
C ASP A 68 20.48 -13.07 -12.26
N ILE A 69 19.19 -12.89 -12.44
CA ILE A 69 18.60 -11.58 -12.69
C ILE A 69 18.69 -10.69 -11.44
N LYS A 70 18.89 -9.40 -11.65
CA LYS A 70 18.81 -8.40 -10.59
C LYS A 70 17.73 -7.37 -10.92
N VAL A 71 17.11 -6.83 -9.90
CA VAL A 71 16.22 -5.68 -10.05
C VAL A 71 17.00 -4.48 -10.61
N ARG A 72 16.38 -3.70 -11.47
CA ARG A 72 17.00 -2.56 -12.16
C ARG A 72 16.82 -1.24 -11.43
N ILE A 73 15.90 -1.22 -10.47
CA ILE A 73 15.61 -0.06 -9.61
C ILE A 73 15.59 -0.51 -8.15
N PRO A 74 15.74 0.40 -7.17
CA PRO A 74 15.53 0.08 -5.78
C PRO A 74 14.19 -0.61 -5.57
N MET A 75 14.21 -1.77 -4.95
CA MET A 75 13.02 -2.56 -4.67
C MET A 75 13.08 -3.12 -3.25
N ILE A 76 11.98 -2.98 -2.56
CA ILE A 76 11.79 -3.49 -1.20
C ILE A 76 10.62 -4.46 -1.16
N THR A 77 10.56 -5.26 -0.11
CA THR A 77 9.43 -6.15 0.15
C THR A 77 8.97 -6.06 1.59
N ASP A 78 7.74 -6.41 1.80
CA ASP A 78 6.98 -6.36 3.05
C ASP A 78 7.56 -7.24 4.15
N PRO A 79 7.01 -7.10 5.37
CA PRO A 79 7.43 -7.90 6.50
C PRO A 79 7.28 -9.39 6.20
N ARG A 80 8.12 -10.15 6.87
CA ARG A 80 8.01 -11.60 6.90
C ARG A 80 6.74 -12.02 7.64
N GLY A 81 6.06 -13.03 7.14
CA GLY A 81 4.92 -13.65 7.81
C GLY A 81 5.29 -14.42 9.08
N ILE A 82 6.60 -14.69 9.29
CA ILE A 82 7.09 -15.52 10.38
C ILE A 82 8.26 -14.85 11.10
N ASP A 83 8.21 -14.85 12.44
CA ASP A 83 9.40 -14.59 13.26
C ASP A 83 10.30 -15.84 13.28
N LEU A 84 11.40 -15.80 12.54
CA LEU A 84 12.32 -16.94 12.42
C LEU A 84 13.03 -17.33 13.72
N ASN A 85 12.92 -16.52 14.78
CA ASN A 85 13.48 -16.82 16.10
C ASN A 85 12.42 -17.38 17.06
N TYR A 86 11.14 -17.05 16.87
CA TYR A 86 10.07 -17.35 17.81
C TYR A 86 8.87 -18.08 17.18
N TYR A 87 8.98 -18.57 15.94
CA TYR A 87 7.88 -19.23 15.24
C TYR A 87 7.31 -20.45 15.97
N GLU A 88 8.17 -21.27 16.60
CA GLU A 88 7.71 -22.47 17.34
C GLU A 88 6.85 -22.11 18.56
N PRO A 89 7.29 -21.21 19.48
CA PRO A 89 6.44 -20.76 20.58
C PRO A 89 5.14 -20.10 20.16
N LEU A 90 5.11 -19.48 18.95
CA LEU A 90 3.92 -18.87 18.36
C LEU A 90 3.02 -19.89 17.64
N GLY A 91 3.37 -21.18 17.66
CA GLY A 91 2.56 -22.24 17.05
C GLY A 91 2.71 -22.38 15.54
N GLN A 92 3.70 -21.74 14.94
CA GLN A 92 4.03 -21.86 13.53
C GLN A 92 4.96 -23.07 13.28
N THR A 93 4.98 -23.59 12.07
CA THR A 93 5.69 -24.85 11.77
C THR A 93 7.05 -24.59 11.11
N GLU A 94 7.98 -25.56 11.27
CA GLU A 94 9.27 -25.54 10.56
C GLU A 94 9.09 -25.49 9.03
N ASN A 95 8.02 -26.09 8.50
CA ASN A 95 7.74 -26.01 7.06
C ASN A 95 7.45 -24.58 6.61
N MET A 96 6.67 -23.80 7.39
CA MET A 96 6.43 -22.39 7.13
C MET A 96 7.73 -21.59 7.23
N ALA A 97 8.54 -21.84 8.27
CA ALA A 97 9.82 -21.17 8.44
C ALA A 97 10.80 -21.46 7.29
N ASN A 98 10.80 -22.68 6.76
CA ASN A 98 11.62 -23.04 5.60
C ASN A 98 11.15 -22.34 4.32
N LEU A 99 9.84 -22.25 4.13
CA LEU A 99 9.27 -21.52 2.99
C LEU A 99 9.70 -20.04 3.01
N GLU A 100 9.64 -19.42 4.20
CA GLU A 100 10.10 -18.03 4.43
C GLU A 100 11.60 -17.87 4.12
N ARG A 101 12.46 -18.78 4.61
CA ARG A 101 13.91 -18.71 4.35
C ARG A 101 14.22 -18.85 2.86
N ARG A 102 13.53 -19.71 2.14
CA ARG A 102 13.65 -19.86 0.67
C ARG A 102 13.27 -18.59 -0.06
N PHE A 103 12.15 -18.01 0.29
CA PHE A 103 11.68 -16.75 -0.31
C PHE A 103 12.67 -15.60 -0.06
N ILE A 104 13.14 -15.43 1.18
CA ILE A 104 14.15 -14.43 1.55
C ILE A 104 15.45 -14.62 0.73
N ALA A 105 15.91 -15.85 0.56
CA ALA A 105 17.11 -16.14 -0.21
C ALA A 105 16.94 -15.77 -1.69
N ALA A 106 15.79 -16.10 -2.28
CA ALA A 106 15.48 -15.75 -3.66
C ALA A 106 15.40 -14.20 -3.86
N CYS A 107 14.72 -13.48 -2.97
CA CYS A 107 14.65 -12.03 -3.00
C CYS A 107 16.05 -11.38 -2.89
N LYS A 108 16.87 -11.82 -1.93
CA LYS A 108 18.23 -11.32 -1.77
C LYS A 108 19.09 -11.58 -3.01
N ASN A 109 18.95 -12.75 -3.63
CA ASN A 109 19.67 -13.08 -4.85
C ASN A 109 19.30 -12.14 -6.00
N MET A 110 18.06 -11.66 -6.06
CA MET A 110 17.63 -10.66 -7.05
C MET A 110 17.97 -9.22 -6.66
N GLY A 111 18.54 -8.97 -5.48
CA GLY A 111 18.85 -7.63 -4.99
C GLY A 111 17.66 -6.89 -4.39
N ILE A 112 16.60 -7.58 -4.02
CA ILE A 112 15.44 -7.03 -3.34
C ILE A 112 15.75 -6.91 -1.84
N THR A 113 15.48 -5.74 -1.27
CA THR A 113 15.73 -5.46 0.15
C THR A 113 14.55 -5.90 1.00
N MET A 114 14.83 -6.76 1.99
CA MET A 114 13.86 -7.15 3.02
C MET A 114 13.81 -6.08 4.10
N THR A 115 12.69 -5.40 4.25
CA THR A 115 12.53 -4.31 5.22
C THR A 115 11.92 -4.75 6.53
N ASN A 116 11.20 -5.87 6.54
CA ASN A 116 10.48 -6.41 7.70
C ASN A 116 9.49 -5.41 8.32
N THR A 117 8.96 -4.49 7.51
CA THR A 117 7.92 -3.55 7.90
C THR A 117 7.09 -3.14 6.70
N CYS A 118 5.78 -3.01 6.87
CA CYS A 118 4.86 -2.49 5.84
C CYS A 118 4.77 -0.96 5.83
N ILE A 119 5.37 -0.25 6.79
CA ILE A 119 5.37 1.22 6.84
C ILE A 119 6.63 1.84 6.22
N ASN A 120 7.16 1.22 5.20
CA ASN A 120 8.35 1.65 4.45
C ASN A 120 8.26 3.10 3.94
N TYR A 121 7.08 3.50 3.55
CA TYR A 121 6.76 4.82 3.03
C TYR A 121 6.92 5.94 4.05
N GLN A 122 6.93 5.63 5.35
CA GLN A 122 7.19 6.63 6.39
C GLN A 122 8.67 6.77 6.72
N THR A 123 9.50 5.73 6.46
CA THR A 123 10.83 5.66 7.07
C THR A 123 11.96 5.29 6.11
N ILE A 124 11.81 4.19 5.35
CA ILE A 124 12.93 3.59 4.61
C ILE A 124 13.03 4.14 3.19
N MET A 125 11.90 4.19 2.49
CA MET A 125 11.83 4.64 1.09
C MET A 125 10.59 5.53 0.87
N PRO A 126 10.50 6.69 1.55
CA PRO A 126 9.41 7.62 1.32
C PRO A 126 9.52 8.19 -0.10
N PRO A 127 8.45 8.11 -0.92
CA PRO A 127 8.46 8.74 -2.22
C PRO A 127 8.25 10.26 -2.09
N VAL A 128 8.60 11.00 -3.15
CA VAL A 128 8.40 12.44 -3.20
C VAL A 128 7.23 12.82 -4.12
N PHE A 129 6.79 14.06 -3.99
CA PHE A 129 5.67 14.59 -4.79
C PHE A 129 5.90 14.44 -6.29
N GLY A 130 4.92 13.89 -6.99
CA GLY A 130 4.94 13.66 -8.44
C GLY A 130 5.76 12.45 -8.90
N GLU A 131 6.44 11.76 -7.99
CA GLU A 131 7.25 10.59 -8.30
C GLU A 131 6.37 9.41 -8.73
N HIS A 132 6.68 8.79 -9.87
CA HIS A 132 6.06 7.54 -10.30
C HIS A 132 6.77 6.37 -9.63
N VAL A 133 5.99 5.56 -8.91
CA VAL A 133 6.47 4.38 -8.17
C VAL A 133 5.57 3.18 -8.49
N ALA A 134 6.04 1.97 -8.23
CA ALA A 134 5.27 0.75 -8.41
C ALA A 134 5.11 0.04 -7.06
N PHE A 135 4.08 0.42 -6.29
CA PHE A 135 3.88 -0.03 -4.93
C PHE A 135 2.71 -1.01 -4.80
N GLY A 136 2.95 -2.09 -4.10
CA GLY A 136 1.93 -3.00 -3.60
C GLY A 136 1.54 -2.67 -2.17
N ASP A 137 0.57 -3.38 -1.61
CA ASP A 137 -0.07 -3.17 -0.32
C ASP A 137 -0.96 -1.93 -0.24
N THR A 138 -2.09 -2.09 0.44
CA THR A 138 -3.14 -1.07 0.51
C THR A 138 -2.71 0.18 1.25
N GLY A 139 -2.10 0.02 2.43
CA GLY A 139 -1.62 1.13 3.26
C GLY A 139 -0.48 1.89 2.61
N VAL A 140 0.44 1.18 1.97
CA VAL A 140 1.58 1.76 1.24
C VAL A 140 1.11 2.66 0.10
N VAL A 141 0.19 2.16 -0.73
CA VAL A 141 -0.26 2.87 -1.93
C VAL A 141 -1.06 4.11 -1.57
N ILE A 142 -2.06 3.98 -0.70
CA ILE A 142 -2.91 5.13 -0.35
C ILE A 142 -2.13 6.24 0.37
N TYR A 143 -1.21 5.88 1.27
CA TYR A 143 -0.36 6.86 1.95
C TYR A 143 0.58 7.56 0.97
N SER A 144 1.27 6.81 0.13
CA SER A 144 2.19 7.35 -0.87
C SER A 144 1.50 8.29 -1.86
N ASN A 145 0.33 7.88 -2.35
CA ASN A 145 -0.46 8.70 -3.25
C ASN A 145 -0.99 9.98 -2.58
N SER A 146 -1.55 9.85 -1.37
CA SER A 146 -2.30 10.94 -0.72
C SER A 146 -1.39 11.87 0.07
N VAL A 147 -0.52 11.30 0.92
CA VAL A 147 0.31 12.07 1.86
C VAL A 147 1.61 12.55 1.22
N CYS A 148 2.25 11.68 0.41
CA CYS A 148 3.47 12.06 -0.30
C CYS A 148 3.17 12.72 -1.66
N GLY A 149 1.98 12.53 -2.24
CA GLY A 149 1.64 12.98 -3.59
C GLY A 149 2.40 12.23 -4.69
N ALA A 150 2.83 11.02 -4.40
CA ALA A 150 3.42 10.12 -5.39
C ALA A 150 2.33 9.49 -6.27
N ARG A 151 2.74 8.71 -7.28
CA ARG A 151 1.85 8.14 -8.30
C ARG A 151 2.06 6.65 -8.39
N SER A 152 1.11 5.88 -7.88
CA SER A 152 1.09 4.42 -7.96
C SER A 152 -0.34 3.90 -8.11
N ASN A 153 -0.52 2.87 -8.91
CA ASN A 153 -1.68 2.00 -8.78
C ASN A 153 -1.42 0.97 -7.67
N PHE A 154 -2.40 0.12 -7.32
CA PHE A 154 -2.13 -1.07 -6.54
C PHE A 154 -1.40 -2.10 -7.42
N GLU A 155 -0.08 -2.18 -7.26
CA GLU A 155 0.73 -3.17 -7.95
C GLU A 155 0.73 -4.47 -7.15
N GLY A 156 -0.01 -5.47 -7.60
CA GLY A 156 0.06 -6.81 -6.98
C GLY A 156 1.48 -7.38 -7.05
N GLY A 157 1.78 -8.41 -6.26
CA GLY A 157 3.13 -8.98 -6.17
C GLY A 157 3.84 -9.18 -7.51
N PRO A 158 3.23 -9.86 -8.51
CA PRO A 158 3.84 -10.02 -9.82
C PRO A 158 4.06 -8.71 -10.59
N SER A 159 3.15 -7.74 -10.48
CA SER A 159 3.28 -6.43 -11.15
C SER A 159 4.39 -5.59 -10.54
N ALA A 160 4.49 -5.55 -9.20
CA ALA A 160 5.58 -4.86 -8.50
C ALA A 160 6.94 -5.50 -8.81
N LEU A 161 7.02 -6.84 -8.85
CA LEU A 161 8.24 -7.55 -9.25
C LEU A 161 8.63 -7.23 -10.69
N ALA A 162 7.66 -7.24 -11.60
CA ALA A 162 7.89 -6.87 -12.99
C ALA A 162 8.39 -5.43 -13.13
N ALA A 163 7.85 -4.50 -12.33
CA ALA A 163 8.31 -3.12 -12.29
C ALA A 163 9.74 -3.01 -11.74
N GLY A 164 10.08 -3.74 -10.70
CA GLY A 164 11.45 -3.82 -10.17
C GLY A 164 12.45 -4.33 -11.22
N LEU A 165 12.06 -5.31 -12.02
CA LEU A 165 12.89 -5.91 -13.07
C LEU A 165 13.01 -5.04 -14.32
N THR A 166 11.98 -4.30 -14.70
CA THR A 166 11.96 -3.49 -15.94
C THR A 166 12.28 -2.02 -15.71
N GLY A 167 12.09 -1.51 -14.50
CA GLY A 167 12.18 -0.08 -14.15
C GLY A 167 11.01 0.75 -14.68
N ARG A 168 9.84 0.12 -14.94
CA ARG A 168 8.66 0.81 -15.48
C ARG A 168 7.38 0.06 -15.17
N THR A 169 6.25 0.75 -15.34
CA THR A 169 4.90 0.17 -15.24
C THR A 169 3.98 0.73 -16.33
N PRO A 170 2.85 0.07 -16.67
CA PRO A 170 1.87 0.64 -17.59
C PRO A 170 1.29 1.95 -17.08
N ARG A 171 1.19 2.95 -17.95
CA ARG A 171 0.69 4.29 -17.59
C ARG A 171 -0.83 4.34 -17.69
N TYR A 172 -1.50 3.98 -16.59
CA TYR A 172 -2.96 4.07 -16.43
C TYR A 172 -3.32 4.51 -15.00
N GLY A 173 -4.60 4.65 -14.72
CA GLY A 173 -5.12 4.94 -13.39
C GLY A 173 -4.42 6.15 -12.75
N LEU A 174 -3.90 6.01 -11.55
CA LEU A 174 -3.33 7.11 -10.76
C LEU A 174 -1.97 7.63 -11.27
N HIS A 175 -1.42 7.06 -12.31
CA HIS A 175 -0.31 7.66 -13.05
C HIS A 175 -0.74 8.84 -13.94
N LEU A 176 -2.06 9.03 -14.15
CA LEU A 176 -2.66 10.07 -14.98
C LEU A 176 -3.29 11.17 -14.14
N ASP A 177 -3.02 12.44 -14.46
CA ASP A 177 -3.52 13.60 -13.69
C ASP A 177 -5.04 13.63 -13.59
N ASN A 178 -5.74 13.35 -14.68
CA ASN A 178 -7.21 13.35 -14.73
C ASN A 178 -7.88 12.24 -13.92
N LYS A 179 -7.12 11.23 -13.49
CA LYS A 179 -7.61 10.13 -12.64
C LYS A 179 -7.39 10.39 -11.13
N ARG A 180 -6.76 11.50 -10.80
CA ARG A 180 -6.48 11.93 -9.44
C ARG A 180 -7.42 13.04 -8.96
N LEU A 181 -8.30 13.51 -9.84
CA LEU A 181 -9.30 14.51 -9.49
C LEU A 181 -10.35 13.92 -8.53
N PRO A 182 -10.84 14.72 -7.57
CA PRO A 182 -11.90 14.28 -6.66
C PRO A 182 -13.15 13.80 -7.41
N THR A 183 -13.74 12.72 -6.91
CA THR A 183 -14.99 12.13 -7.43
C THR A 183 -16.10 12.06 -6.39
N LYS A 184 -15.73 12.14 -5.10
CA LYS A 184 -16.67 12.20 -3.96
C LYS A 184 -16.21 13.24 -2.95
N ARG A 185 -17.16 13.99 -2.37
CA ARG A 185 -16.89 15.05 -1.41
C ARG A 185 -17.45 14.68 -0.03
N PHE A 186 -16.59 14.64 0.98
CA PHE A 186 -16.95 14.30 2.35
C PHE A 186 -16.70 15.46 3.29
N ARG A 187 -17.64 15.68 4.22
CA ARG A 187 -17.51 16.67 5.28
C ARG A 187 -17.55 15.97 6.64
N ILE A 188 -16.51 16.21 7.46
CA ILE A 188 -16.42 15.65 8.79
C ILE A 188 -17.27 16.49 9.74
N MET A 189 -18.31 15.86 10.32
CA MET A 189 -19.19 16.53 11.28
C MET A 189 -18.72 16.37 12.73
N ASP A 190 -18.06 15.27 13.05
CA ASP A 190 -17.49 14.96 14.35
C ASP A 190 -15.99 14.72 14.25
N GLN A 191 -15.19 15.56 14.93
CA GLN A 191 -13.73 15.52 14.83
C GLN A 191 -13.13 14.29 15.54
N PRO A 192 -12.20 13.56 14.90
CA PRO A 192 -11.51 12.44 15.52
C PRO A 192 -10.65 12.93 16.71
N GLN A 193 -10.72 12.23 17.84
CA GLN A 193 -10.04 12.63 19.07
C GLN A 193 -8.73 11.86 19.30
N ASP A 194 -8.66 10.60 18.86
CA ASP A 194 -7.52 9.72 19.04
C ASP A 194 -7.18 8.92 17.77
N LEU A 195 -6.19 8.06 17.85
CA LEU A 195 -5.72 7.24 16.74
C LEU A 195 -6.79 6.27 16.22
N MET A 196 -7.59 5.70 17.14
CA MET A 196 -8.67 4.79 16.79
C MET A 196 -9.77 5.52 16.01
N ASP A 197 -10.12 6.73 16.42
CA ASP A 197 -11.12 7.53 15.72
C ASP A 197 -10.70 7.85 14.29
N TRP A 198 -9.40 8.14 14.04
CA TRP A 198 -8.87 8.32 12.71
C TRP A 198 -9.01 7.05 11.85
N GLY A 199 -8.70 5.88 12.42
CA GLY A 199 -8.90 4.60 11.73
C GLY A 199 -10.37 4.34 11.38
N VAL A 200 -11.27 4.54 12.33
CA VAL A 200 -12.72 4.34 12.11
C VAL A 200 -13.29 5.34 11.11
N LEU A 201 -12.86 6.60 11.16
CA LEU A 201 -13.24 7.63 10.17
C LEU A 201 -12.79 7.22 8.76
N GLY A 202 -11.54 6.75 8.63
CA GLY A 202 -11.04 6.23 7.35
C GLY A 202 -11.87 5.06 6.84
N ALA A 203 -12.22 4.11 7.68
CA ALA A 203 -13.08 2.98 7.34
C ALA A 203 -14.49 3.42 6.91
N ALA A 204 -15.07 4.42 7.59
CA ALA A 204 -16.39 4.97 7.24
C ALA A 204 -16.37 5.58 5.84
N ILE A 205 -15.41 6.47 5.57
CA ILE A 205 -15.27 7.13 4.27
C ILE A 205 -14.97 6.09 3.18
N GLY A 206 -14.06 5.14 3.45
CA GLY A 206 -13.75 4.07 2.51
C GLY A 206 -14.98 3.25 2.12
N ARG A 207 -15.78 2.84 3.10
CA ARG A 207 -17.04 2.11 2.87
C ARG A 207 -18.05 2.91 2.06
N MET A 208 -18.16 4.23 2.30
CA MET A 208 -19.06 5.11 1.55
C MET A 208 -18.52 5.43 0.15
N ALA A 209 -17.21 5.50 -0.02
CA ALA A 209 -16.58 5.63 -1.33
C ALA A 209 -16.77 4.36 -2.16
N GLY A 210 -16.41 3.20 -1.61
CA GLY A 210 -16.79 1.87 -2.08
C GLY A 210 -16.18 1.41 -3.40
N SER A 211 -15.14 2.07 -3.92
CA SER A 211 -14.53 1.72 -5.21
C SER A 211 -13.09 2.20 -5.33
N TYR A 212 -12.27 1.41 -6.03
CA TYR A 212 -10.92 1.79 -6.44
C TYR A 212 -10.88 3.09 -7.29
N TRP A 213 -11.93 3.35 -8.03
CA TRP A 213 -11.98 4.49 -8.96
C TRP A 213 -12.48 5.79 -8.31
N GLU A 214 -12.87 5.71 -7.04
CA GLU A 214 -13.30 6.89 -6.30
C GLU A 214 -12.12 7.55 -5.60
N VAL A 215 -12.09 8.87 -5.69
CA VAL A 215 -11.10 9.74 -5.06
C VAL A 215 -11.83 10.68 -4.09
N PRO A 216 -11.87 10.36 -2.80
CA PRO A 216 -12.47 11.23 -1.79
C PRO A 216 -11.71 12.54 -1.63
N ILE A 217 -12.43 13.67 -1.60
CA ILE A 217 -11.95 14.92 -1.00
C ILE A 217 -12.67 15.11 0.34
N ILE A 218 -11.90 15.38 1.39
CA ILE A 218 -12.36 15.44 2.77
C ILE A 218 -12.09 16.85 3.32
N GLU A 219 -13.12 17.45 3.91
CA GLU A 219 -13.13 18.81 4.39
C GLU A 219 -13.36 18.91 5.90
N GLU A 220 -13.05 20.08 6.45
CA GLU A 220 -13.32 20.48 7.83
C GLU A 220 -12.58 19.64 8.87
N VAL A 221 -11.31 19.38 8.63
CA VAL A 221 -10.41 18.85 9.66
C VAL A 221 -9.86 20.02 10.48
N GLU A 222 -10.21 20.08 11.76
CA GLU A 222 -9.83 21.19 12.63
C GLU A 222 -8.36 21.18 13.03
N LYS A 223 -7.79 19.99 13.23
CA LYS A 223 -6.39 19.81 13.65
C LYS A 223 -5.62 19.04 12.60
N THR A 224 -4.45 19.53 12.22
CA THR A 224 -3.54 18.81 11.33
C THR A 224 -3.19 17.45 11.95
N PRO A 225 -3.51 16.34 11.27
CA PRO A 225 -3.21 15.01 11.75
C PRO A 225 -1.71 14.71 11.73
N THR A 226 -1.27 13.84 12.62
CA THR A 226 0.09 13.31 12.61
C THR A 226 0.27 12.28 11.48
N SER A 227 1.53 11.95 11.18
CA SER A 227 1.87 10.90 10.21
C SER A 227 1.21 9.56 10.55
N ASP A 228 1.16 9.17 11.85
CA ASP A 228 0.53 7.93 12.27
C ASP A 228 -1.00 7.98 12.17
N GLN A 229 -1.62 9.12 12.47
CA GLN A 229 -3.06 9.31 12.23
C GLN A 229 -3.41 9.19 10.74
N LEU A 230 -2.63 9.80 9.85
CA LEU A 230 -2.80 9.66 8.40
C LEU A 230 -2.56 8.22 7.91
N LYS A 231 -1.62 7.51 8.53
CA LYS A 231 -1.36 6.09 8.27
C LYS A 231 -2.61 5.24 8.57
N HIS A 232 -3.16 5.35 9.78
CA HIS A 232 -4.36 4.61 10.18
C HIS A 232 -5.59 5.00 9.36
N PHE A 233 -5.77 6.30 9.12
CA PHE A 233 -6.85 6.82 8.30
C PHE A 233 -6.82 6.25 6.88
N GLY A 234 -5.67 6.35 6.20
CA GLY A 234 -5.49 5.85 4.84
C GLY A 234 -5.60 4.33 4.75
N ALA A 235 -4.92 3.59 5.64
CA ALA A 235 -4.94 2.12 5.63
C ALA A 235 -6.36 1.57 5.84
N ALA A 236 -7.12 2.15 6.77
CA ALA A 236 -8.52 1.76 6.98
C ALA A 236 -9.41 2.11 5.79
N MET A 237 -9.23 3.29 5.19
CA MET A 237 -9.98 3.71 4.00
C MET A 237 -9.74 2.77 2.81
N ALA A 238 -8.48 2.41 2.57
CA ALA A 238 -8.13 1.48 1.50
C ALA A 238 -8.68 0.07 1.76
N SER A 239 -8.61 -0.42 3.00
CA SER A 239 -9.10 -1.75 3.36
C SER A 239 -10.62 -1.89 3.25
N TYR A 240 -11.37 -0.85 3.60
CA TYR A 240 -12.83 -0.89 3.59
C TYR A 240 -13.46 -0.50 2.25
N GLY A 241 -12.75 0.27 1.41
CA GLY A 241 -13.30 0.80 0.17
C GLY A 241 -12.45 0.58 -1.08
N SER A 242 -11.30 -0.06 -0.97
CA SER A 242 -10.30 -0.18 -2.04
C SER A 242 -9.82 1.19 -2.57
N VAL A 243 -9.98 2.26 -1.78
CA VAL A 243 -9.62 3.63 -2.17
C VAL A 243 -8.10 3.77 -2.24
N PRO A 244 -7.51 4.18 -3.36
CA PRO A 244 -6.06 4.26 -3.51
C PRO A 244 -5.49 5.67 -3.32
N LEU A 245 -6.33 6.68 -3.22
CA LEU A 245 -5.99 8.10 -3.11
C LEU A 245 -7.12 8.86 -2.41
N PHE A 246 -6.78 9.74 -1.50
CA PHE A 246 -7.67 10.75 -0.93
C PHE A 246 -7.01 12.13 -0.93
N HIS A 247 -7.82 13.17 -0.95
CA HIS A 247 -7.41 14.55 -0.69
C HIS A 247 -7.96 15.00 0.65
N LEU A 248 -7.10 15.45 1.55
CA LEU A 248 -7.49 16.06 2.82
C LEU A 248 -7.17 17.54 2.73
N VAL A 249 -8.21 18.38 2.69
CA VAL A 249 -8.09 19.83 2.45
C VAL A 249 -7.16 20.47 3.49
N GLY A 250 -6.20 21.25 3.00
CA GLY A 250 -5.19 21.92 3.83
C GLY A 250 -4.08 21.00 4.41
N VAL A 251 -4.11 19.68 4.11
CA VAL A 251 -3.14 18.71 4.65
C VAL A 251 -2.37 18.01 3.54
N THR A 252 -3.06 17.35 2.59
CA THR A 252 -2.39 16.59 1.53
C THR A 252 -1.95 17.48 0.38
N PRO A 253 -0.80 17.21 -0.26
CA PRO A 253 -0.19 18.15 -1.20
C PRO A 253 -1.06 18.46 -2.42
N GLU A 254 -1.77 17.49 -2.97
CA GLU A 254 -2.63 17.71 -4.14
C GLU A 254 -3.96 18.39 -3.81
N SER A 255 -4.36 18.44 -2.53
CA SER A 255 -5.56 19.18 -2.11
C SER A 255 -5.43 20.69 -2.33
N GLN A 256 -4.21 21.22 -2.43
CA GLN A 256 -3.94 22.62 -2.74
C GLN A 256 -4.27 22.97 -4.19
N ASN A 257 -4.25 22.01 -5.11
CA ASN A 257 -4.64 22.19 -6.51
C ASN A 257 -6.15 22.24 -6.69
N VAL A 258 -6.90 21.90 -5.65
CA VAL A 258 -8.35 22.06 -5.56
C VAL A 258 -8.59 23.38 -4.81
N GLU A 259 -8.29 24.52 -5.49
CA GLU A 259 -8.21 25.86 -4.90
C GLU A 259 -9.53 26.34 -4.27
N ASP A 260 -10.64 25.68 -4.58
CA ASP A 260 -11.93 25.99 -3.99
C ASP A 260 -12.77 24.71 -3.96
N ALA A 261 -12.83 24.06 -2.79
CA ALA A 261 -13.68 22.89 -2.62
C ALA A 261 -15.15 23.22 -2.96
N ASP A 262 -15.57 24.48 -2.82
CA ASP A 262 -16.89 24.97 -3.22
C ASP A 262 -17.06 25.11 -4.74
N SER A 263 -15.97 25.14 -5.51
CA SER A 263 -16.02 25.12 -6.98
C SER A 263 -16.23 23.71 -7.57
N ILE A 264 -16.10 22.67 -6.73
CA ILE A 264 -16.32 21.29 -7.15
C ILE A 264 -17.81 21.01 -7.09
N ASP A 265 -18.43 20.78 -8.24
CA ASP A 265 -19.84 20.39 -8.36
C ASP A 265 -20.04 18.91 -7.95
N LEU A 266 -19.76 18.60 -6.67
CA LEU A 266 -19.97 17.30 -6.06
C LEU A 266 -20.89 17.43 -4.84
N GLU A 267 -21.85 16.51 -4.72
CA GLU A 267 -22.71 16.42 -3.54
C GLU A 267 -21.88 16.17 -2.28
N ILE A 268 -22.17 16.92 -1.21
CA ILE A 268 -21.50 16.77 0.07
C ILE A 268 -22.12 15.60 0.85
N ILE A 269 -21.28 14.63 1.17
CA ILE A 269 -21.64 13.49 2.04
C ILE A 269 -21.15 13.82 3.45
N ASN A 270 -22.08 14.01 4.39
CA ASN A 270 -21.73 14.24 5.78
C ASN A 270 -21.31 12.94 6.47
N VAL A 271 -20.21 12.97 7.21
CA VAL A 271 -19.72 11.87 8.02
C VAL A 271 -19.95 12.24 9.49
N ASP A 272 -21.01 11.71 10.05
CA ASP A 272 -21.47 11.96 11.41
C ASP A 272 -21.10 10.83 12.38
N ARG A 273 -21.44 11.05 13.65
CA ARG A 273 -21.19 10.10 14.72
C ARG A 273 -21.91 8.76 14.52
N ASP A 274 -23.06 8.75 13.87
CA ASP A 274 -23.84 7.52 13.66
C ASP A 274 -23.11 6.63 12.66
N ALA A 275 -22.58 7.17 11.57
CA ALA A 275 -21.76 6.45 10.58
C ALA A 275 -20.50 5.82 11.23
N ILE A 276 -19.87 6.55 12.17
CA ILE A 276 -18.70 6.09 12.93
C ILE A 276 -19.10 5.00 13.95
N SER A 277 -20.20 5.22 14.67
CA SER A 277 -20.69 4.28 15.69
C SER A 277 -21.09 2.93 15.08
N ASP A 278 -21.75 2.94 13.94
CA ASP A 278 -22.18 1.73 13.23
C ASP A 278 -20.99 0.85 12.81
N LEU A 279 -19.86 1.45 12.50
CA LEU A 279 -18.64 0.73 12.21
C LEU A 279 -17.98 0.11 13.44
N LYS A 280 -18.10 0.75 14.61
CA LYS A 280 -17.54 0.23 15.87
C LYS A 280 -18.30 -0.98 16.41
N LYS A 281 -19.61 -1.11 16.14
CA LYS A 281 -20.48 -2.17 16.69
C LYS A 281 -19.96 -3.61 16.48
N PRO A 282 -19.48 -4.00 15.28
CA PRO A 282 -18.99 -5.37 15.05
C PRO A 282 -17.71 -5.71 15.80
N PHE A 283 -16.96 -4.72 16.26
CA PHE A 283 -15.67 -4.87 16.93
C PHE A 283 -15.77 -4.83 18.45
N THR A 284 -16.97 -4.90 19.02
CA THR A 284 -17.16 -4.97 20.45
C THR A 284 -16.77 -6.35 20.95
N ALA A 285 -15.82 -6.42 21.89
CA ALA A 285 -15.38 -7.68 22.49
C ALA A 285 -16.56 -8.37 23.20
N VAL A 286 -16.67 -9.68 22.99
CA VAL A 286 -17.65 -10.53 23.69
C VAL A 286 -16.94 -11.23 24.84
N GLY A 287 -17.17 -10.79 26.08
CA GLY A 287 -16.58 -11.36 27.29
C GLY A 287 -15.66 -10.40 28.04
N GLU A 288 -15.25 -10.81 29.25
CA GLU A 288 -14.40 -10.02 30.14
C GLU A 288 -12.90 -10.39 30.07
N HIS A 289 -12.57 -11.47 29.35
CA HIS A 289 -11.21 -11.99 29.23
C HIS A 289 -10.74 -11.94 27.79
N VAL A 290 -9.51 -11.47 27.63
CA VAL A 290 -8.76 -11.48 26.36
C VAL A 290 -7.45 -12.19 26.62
N ASP A 291 -7.21 -13.29 25.93
CA ASP A 291 -5.98 -14.09 26.08
C ASP A 291 -4.82 -13.52 25.27
N VAL A 292 -5.11 -12.91 24.13
CA VAL A 292 -4.11 -12.38 23.21
C VAL A 292 -4.59 -11.07 22.59
N VAL A 293 -3.73 -10.06 22.60
CA VAL A 293 -3.92 -8.80 21.87
C VAL A 293 -2.91 -8.74 20.75
N VAL A 294 -3.40 -8.58 19.51
CA VAL A 294 -2.56 -8.53 18.32
C VAL A 294 -2.56 -7.12 17.73
N PHE A 295 -1.39 -6.53 17.64
CA PHE A 295 -1.16 -5.28 16.92
C PHE A 295 -0.60 -5.63 15.54
N ALA A 296 -1.43 -5.49 14.50
CA ALA A 296 -1.11 -5.95 13.15
C ALA A 296 -1.08 -4.81 12.13
N ALA A 297 -1.80 -4.95 11.04
CA ALA A 297 -1.78 -4.03 9.91
C ALA A 297 -2.65 -2.76 10.13
N PRO A 298 -2.09 -1.56 9.93
CA PRO A 298 -0.69 -1.28 9.62
C PRO A 298 0.22 -1.54 10.82
N GLN A 299 1.48 -1.89 10.55
CA GLN A 299 2.45 -2.07 11.62
C GLN A 299 2.69 -0.78 12.40
N LEU A 300 3.11 -0.94 13.66
CA LEU A 300 3.36 0.20 14.54
C LEU A 300 4.61 0.95 14.13
N SER A 301 4.53 2.28 14.17
CA SER A 301 5.71 3.15 14.13
C SER A 301 6.51 3.04 15.45
N ILE A 302 7.73 3.56 15.45
CA ILE A 302 8.54 3.59 16.69
C ILE A 302 7.88 4.41 17.80
N ILE A 303 7.10 5.42 17.44
CA ILE A 303 6.36 6.26 18.40
C ILE A 303 5.21 5.47 19.00
N GLU A 304 4.41 4.81 18.17
CA GLU A 304 3.33 3.93 18.63
C GLU A 304 3.84 2.76 19.48
N MET A 305 5.00 2.19 19.14
CA MET A 305 5.63 1.15 19.95
C MET A 305 6.06 1.68 21.32
N ALA A 306 6.57 2.91 21.40
CA ALA A 306 6.92 3.54 22.67
C ALA A 306 5.67 3.78 23.53
N GLU A 307 4.59 4.30 22.95
CA GLU A 307 3.31 4.48 23.65
C GLU A 307 2.75 3.14 24.16
N LEU A 308 2.79 2.10 23.33
CA LEU A 308 2.36 0.77 23.73
C LEU A 308 3.21 0.21 24.88
N ALA A 309 4.53 0.39 24.82
CA ALA A 309 5.43 -0.02 25.90
C ALA A 309 5.12 0.67 27.21
N ASP A 310 4.81 1.98 27.18
CA ASP A 310 4.40 2.75 28.37
C ASP A 310 3.05 2.26 28.93
N ILE A 311 2.08 1.94 28.06
CA ILE A 311 0.79 1.36 28.47
C ILE A 311 0.98 0.00 29.14
N CYS A 312 1.87 -0.82 28.62
CA CYS A 312 2.16 -2.16 29.14
C CYS A 312 3.07 -2.16 30.37
N ASN A 313 3.72 -1.03 30.69
CA ASN A 313 4.71 -0.95 31.76
C ASN A 313 4.08 -1.33 33.12
N GLY A 314 4.62 -2.40 33.75
CA GLY A 314 4.13 -2.92 35.03
C GLY A 314 2.79 -3.66 34.97
N ARG A 315 2.28 -3.95 33.76
CA ARG A 315 1.09 -4.81 33.55
C ARG A 315 1.56 -6.18 33.04
N HIS A 316 1.12 -7.23 33.74
CA HIS A 316 1.40 -8.64 33.40
C HIS A 316 0.13 -9.33 32.95
#